data_51a0f5a3f4f95773a485abf6a39c63a7
#
_entry.id   51a0f5a3f4f95773a485abf6a39c63a7
#
_cell.length_a   1.000
_cell.length_b   1.000
_cell.length_c   1.000
_cell.angle_alpha   90.00
_cell.angle_beta   90.00
_cell.angle_gamma   90.00
#
_symmetry.space_group_name_H-M   'P 1'
#
loop_
_entity.id
_entity.type
_entity.pdbx_description
1 polymer ?
#
loop_
_entity_poly.entity_id
_entity_poly.type
_entity_poly.pdbx_seq_one_letter_code
_entity_poly.pdbx_strand_id
1 'polypeptide(L)'
;MPQPSSATLIRQVFNVLTTIVLCSAVAGVFVSFRFPGTWIRSGEILIAIYDRLFASRKKNDHDPEAVILEKQTSKDTVGCAVGWREEEDIFERCLEALKASDVCAVVVGVDGDTTEDMPMLGVFGDVFPDAPPPIHLDTPVGDALLDAESAIAANIDQLLSIVETQITTQLGIDRSQLCTIDAICIYQPHRNKKAILLTTFLAGIVMARAKQVPFLFSCDSDTVVAPQTIDQVVASLRPRPQAGGASGRISTWKSNQSFLCKLQSLKWWFDQDVSRTQTAATGFLECQPGPSCAFRATALEQVLITWYSASAWGRRCVTNEDRDLTAKLLHAGWEIYYVPHAVVWTDVPTSLAGWFKQQLRWSRGTHFQRLSSHGLYTTMNPYFTMYVMKDMLMPFVACAYLVWFVLTGERFLRLSEYDLAVSLLVELIYTLLTAADRIPWTDLVYLFPSYIFYSLTKPAIHIWSLFTMFNNSWGNPFDRGARPGLTMPEYAWCGGWVYLTLAASLKALSESMNYKKRNAINETFAVVVFPSLLALGAISAWHLALTRPKRRWTEQVGSVV
;
A
#
# COMPACT_ATOMS: atom_id res chain seq x y z
N MET A 1 -0.31 -0.69 28.55
CA MET A 1 0.99 -0.51 27.84
C MET A 1 2.07 -0.37 28.89
N PRO A 2 3.20 -1.10 28.81
CA PRO A 2 4.33 -0.87 29.71
C PRO A 2 4.83 0.57 29.52
N GLN A 3 5.21 1.22 30.63
CA GLN A 3 5.77 2.57 30.56
C GLN A 3 7.08 2.53 29.73
N PRO A 4 7.29 3.49 28.82
CA PRO A 4 8.51 3.54 28.04
C PRO A 4 9.74 3.67 28.95
N SER A 5 10.82 2.97 28.64
CA SER A 5 12.07 3.11 29.36
C SER A 5 12.60 4.55 29.25
N SER A 6 13.41 4.98 30.23
CA SER A 6 14.02 6.32 30.20
C SER A 6 14.80 6.59 28.90
N ALA A 7 15.48 5.57 28.36
CA ALA A 7 16.18 5.66 27.07
C ALA A 7 15.22 5.87 25.88
N THR A 8 14.05 5.22 25.91
CA THR A 8 13.00 5.40 24.90
C THR A 8 12.44 6.82 24.95
N LEU A 9 12.18 7.35 26.17
CA LEU A 9 11.68 8.71 26.36
C LEU A 9 12.68 9.76 25.86
N ILE A 10 13.97 9.61 26.18
CA ILE A 10 15.04 10.50 25.70
C ILE A 10 15.09 10.48 24.17
N ARG A 11 15.04 9.31 23.55
CA ARG A 11 15.03 9.17 22.09
C ARG A 11 13.80 9.83 21.46
N GLN A 12 12.63 9.68 22.07
CA GLN A 12 11.40 10.35 21.62
C GLN A 12 11.54 11.88 21.65
N VAL A 13 11.99 12.42 22.80
CA VAL A 13 12.18 13.86 22.97
C VAL A 13 13.21 14.38 21.96
N PHE A 14 14.33 13.70 21.79
CA PHE A 14 15.36 14.08 20.82
C PHE A 14 14.81 14.11 19.39
N ASN A 15 14.08 13.07 18.97
CA ASN A 15 13.50 12.99 17.62
C ASN A 15 12.44 14.09 17.41
N VAL A 16 11.58 14.34 18.38
CA VAL A 16 10.58 15.41 18.30
C VAL A 16 11.25 16.78 18.17
N LEU A 17 12.24 17.08 19.03
CA LEU A 17 12.97 18.34 18.99
C LEU A 17 13.71 18.51 17.65
N THR A 18 14.41 17.47 17.17
CA THR A 18 15.10 17.48 15.90
C THR A 18 14.11 17.68 14.74
N THR A 19 12.95 17.03 14.80
CA THR A 19 11.90 17.20 13.79
C THR A 19 11.36 18.64 13.79
N ILE A 20 11.11 19.23 14.97
CA ILE A 20 10.67 20.63 15.09
C ILE A 20 11.72 21.58 14.50
N VAL A 21 13.00 21.37 14.83
CA VAL A 21 14.09 22.19 14.29
C VAL A 21 14.19 22.07 12.78
N LEU A 22 14.13 20.84 12.23
CA LEU A 22 14.17 20.61 10.80
C LEU A 22 12.95 21.21 10.10
N CYS A 23 11.74 21.02 10.64
CA CYS A 23 10.53 21.61 10.06
C CYS A 23 10.59 23.14 10.12
N SER A 24 11.09 23.72 11.21
CA SER A 24 11.23 25.18 11.37
C SER A 24 12.30 25.73 10.41
N ALA A 25 13.43 25.04 10.24
CA ALA A 25 14.46 25.43 9.30
C ALA A 25 13.96 25.35 7.85
N VAL A 26 13.27 24.25 7.50
CA VAL A 26 12.65 24.08 6.17
C VAL A 26 11.61 25.18 5.94
N ALA A 27 10.70 25.41 6.90
CA ALA A 27 9.70 26.48 6.81
C ALA A 27 10.36 27.85 6.71
N GLY A 28 11.40 28.13 7.50
CA GLY A 28 12.19 29.36 7.42
C GLY A 28 12.83 29.58 6.07
N VAL A 29 13.43 28.53 5.48
CA VAL A 29 13.98 28.55 4.11
C VAL A 29 12.87 28.82 3.10
N PHE A 30 11.73 28.12 3.20
CA PHE A 30 10.60 28.33 2.29
C PHE A 30 10.04 29.77 2.36
N VAL A 31 9.89 30.29 3.58
CA VAL A 31 9.39 31.67 3.78
C VAL A 31 10.42 32.71 3.35
N SER A 32 11.70 32.55 3.75
CA SER A 32 12.74 33.54 3.48
C SER A 32 13.16 33.59 2.01
N PHE A 33 13.27 32.43 1.37
CA PHE A 33 13.69 32.33 -0.03
C PHE A 33 12.52 32.21 -1.00
N ARG A 34 11.28 32.17 -0.49
CA ARG A 34 10.06 31.99 -1.31
C ARG A 34 10.14 30.77 -2.24
N PHE A 35 10.69 29.66 -1.72
CA PHE A 35 10.77 28.43 -2.48
C PHE A 35 9.37 27.92 -2.85
N PRO A 36 9.17 27.43 -4.08
CA PRO A 36 7.91 26.83 -4.49
C PRO A 36 7.61 25.56 -3.73
N GLY A 37 6.35 25.35 -3.31
CA GLY A 37 5.92 24.14 -2.61
C GLY A 37 6.12 22.84 -3.42
N THR A 38 6.20 22.95 -4.74
CA THR A 38 6.48 21.88 -5.70
C THR A 38 7.88 21.27 -5.56
N TRP A 39 8.85 22.01 -4.98
CA TRP A 39 10.20 21.51 -4.73
C TRP A 39 10.26 20.40 -3.69
N ILE A 40 9.23 20.29 -2.83
CA ILE A 40 9.10 19.15 -1.90
C ILE A 40 9.05 17.84 -2.69
N ARG A 41 8.24 17.78 -3.75
CA ARG A 41 8.12 16.60 -4.61
C ARG A 41 9.40 16.31 -5.38
N SER A 42 10.05 17.36 -5.88
CA SER A 42 11.37 17.22 -6.53
C SER A 42 12.43 16.68 -5.56
N GLY A 43 12.39 17.11 -4.29
CA GLY A 43 13.24 16.58 -3.23
C GLY A 43 12.99 15.10 -2.95
N GLU A 44 11.73 14.66 -2.93
CA GLU A 44 11.37 13.24 -2.79
C GLU A 44 11.96 12.40 -3.93
N ILE A 45 11.88 12.88 -5.16
CA ILE A 45 12.48 12.23 -6.34
C ILE A 45 14.01 12.18 -6.23
N LEU A 46 14.65 13.26 -5.80
CA LEU A 46 16.11 13.28 -5.60
C LEU A 46 16.58 12.28 -4.55
N ILE A 47 15.83 12.13 -3.45
CA ILE A 47 16.13 11.11 -2.43
C ILE A 47 15.96 9.71 -3.01
N ALA A 48 14.93 9.46 -3.81
CA ALA A 48 14.73 8.17 -4.47
C ALA A 48 15.85 7.86 -5.48
N ILE A 49 16.34 8.87 -6.20
CA ILE A 49 17.50 8.74 -7.09
C ILE A 49 18.75 8.40 -6.28
N TYR A 50 19.00 9.13 -5.19
CA TYR A 50 20.14 8.88 -4.31
C TYR A 50 20.12 7.43 -3.76
N ASP A 51 18.97 6.96 -3.30
CA ASP A 51 18.83 5.59 -2.82
C ASP A 51 19.15 4.57 -3.91
N ARG A 52 18.63 4.75 -5.11
CA ARG A 52 18.91 3.84 -6.24
C ARG A 52 20.39 3.82 -6.64
N LEU A 53 21.05 4.97 -6.61
CA LEU A 53 22.45 5.07 -7.07
C LEU A 53 23.46 4.66 -6.01
N PHE A 54 23.18 4.91 -4.74
CA PHE A 54 24.19 4.83 -3.68
C PHE A 54 23.79 3.92 -2.52
N ALA A 55 22.55 3.97 -2.02
CA ALA A 55 22.15 3.22 -0.85
C ALA A 55 21.88 1.75 -1.17
N SER A 56 21.28 1.44 -2.33
CA SER A 56 21.12 0.06 -2.77
C SER A 56 22.44 -0.64 -3.04
N ARG A 57 23.50 0.08 -3.44
CA ARG A 57 24.83 -0.50 -3.57
C ARG A 57 25.46 -0.88 -2.23
N LYS A 58 25.23 -0.09 -1.18
CA LYS A 58 25.74 -0.39 0.17
C LYS A 58 25.00 -1.54 0.87
N LYS A 59 23.72 -1.76 0.54
CA LYS A 59 22.94 -2.89 1.06
C LYS A 59 23.19 -4.20 0.30
N ASN A 60 23.71 -4.11 -0.92
CA ASN A 60 24.06 -5.23 -1.80
C ASN A 60 25.53 -5.66 -1.71
N ASP A 61 26.25 -5.38 -0.60
CA ASP A 61 27.56 -6.00 -0.33
C ASP A 61 27.48 -7.52 -0.08
N HIS A 62 26.29 -8.11 -0.22
CA HIS A 62 26.11 -9.52 -0.54
C HIS A 62 25.78 -9.60 -2.04
N ASP A 63 26.72 -10.17 -2.78
CA ASP A 63 26.78 -10.46 -4.19
C ASP A 63 25.39 -10.72 -4.81
N PRO A 64 24.91 -9.93 -5.80
CA PRO A 64 23.67 -10.23 -6.53
C PRO A 64 23.71 -11.62 -7.18
N GLU A 65 24.89 -12.14 -7.51
CA GLU A 65 25.08 -13.49 -8.03
C GLU A 65 24.89 -14.57 -6.95
N ALA A 66 25.19 -14.30 -5.69
CA ALA A 66 24.88 -15.21 -4.59
C ALA A 66 23.37 -15.33 -4.31
N VAL A 67 22.58 -14.29 -4.59
CA VAL A 67 21.11 -14.32 -4.51
C VAL A 67 20.48 -15.09 -5.69
N ILE A 68 21.19 -15.19 -6.83
CA ILE A 68 20.74 -15.94 -8.01
C ILE A 68 21.02 -17.44 -7.87
N LEU A 69 21.91 -17.85 -6.99
CA LEU A 69 22.37 -19.24 -6.87
C LEU A 69 21.55 -20.12 -5.92
N GLU A 70 20.68 -19.58 -5.07
CA GLU A 70 19.71 -20.36 -4.30
C GLU A 70 18.32 -20.39 -4.97
N LYS A 71 18.21 -21.11 -6.05
CA LYS A 71 16.94 -21.56 -6.64
C LYS A 71 16.21 -22.44 -5.63
N GLN A 72 15.29 -21.90 -4.82
CA GLN A 72 14.25 -22.66 -4.05
C GLN A 72 13.79 -21.97 -2.75
N THR A 73 13.75 -20.64 -2.69
CA THR A 73 13.29 -19.94 -1.47
C THR A 73 11.77 -19.99 -1.27
N SER A 74 10.98 -20.17 -2.33
CA SER A 74 9.53 -20.38 -2.22
C SER A 74 9.16 -21.67 -1.49
N LYS A 75 9.97 -22.74 -1.62
CA LYS A 75 9.76 -24.02 -0.92
C LYS A 75 9.90 -23.94 0.61
N ASP A 76 10.48 -22.86 1.13
CA ASP A 76 10.55 -22.61 2.56
C ASP A 76 9.42 -21.67 3.03
N THR A 77 8.37 -21.53 2.23
CA THR A 77 7.33 -20.54 2.44
C THR A 77 5.94 -21.18 2.31
N VAL A 78 5.06 -20.87 3.25
CA VAL A 78 3.63 -21.16 3.13
C VAL A 78 2.94 -19.97 2.47
N GLY A 79 2.23 -20.21 1.36
CA GLY A 79 1.41 -19.20 0.69
C GLY A 79 0.05 -19.06 1.40
N CYS A 80 -0.39 -17.83 1.65
CA CYS A 80 -1.68 -17.52 2.27
C CYS A 80 -2.48 -16.59 1.37
N ALA A 81 -3.76 -16.91 1.12
CA ALA A 81 -4.70 -16.03 0.44
C ALA A 81 -5.97 -15.88 1.27
N VAL A 82 -6.56 -14.69 1.29
CA VAL A 82 -7.82 -14.45 1.99
C VAL A 82 -8.80 -13.71 1.10
N GLY A 83 -10.06 -14.10 1.12
CA GLY A 83 -11.09 -13.48 0.32
C GLY A 83 -12.49 -13.54 0.92
N TRP A 84 -13.36 -12.69 0.38
CA TRP A 84 -14.77 -12.65 0.68
C TRP A 84 -15.54 -12.22 -0.56
N ARG A 85 -16.37 -13.12 -1.12
CA ARG A 85 -17.23 -12.88 -2.28
C ARG A 85 -16.48 -12.27 -3.46
N GLU A 86 -15.28 -12.78 -3.73
CA GLU A 86 -14.49 -12.34 -4.87
C GLU A 86 -15.08 -12.86 -6.19
N GLU A 87 -14.75 -12.22 -7.31
CA GLU A 87 -15.06 -12.75 -8.63
C GLU A 87 -14.35 -14.07 -8.86
N GLU A 88 -15.08 -15.10 -9.26
CA GLU A 88 -14.55 -16.47 -9.38
C GLU A 88 -13.32 -16.52 -10.29
N ASP A 89 -13.36 -15.87 -11.45
CA ASP A 89 -12.25 -15.80 -12.40
C ASP A 89 -11.03 -15.03 -11.87
N ILE A 90 -11.24 -14.05 -11.00
CA ILE A 90 -10.17 -13.30 -10.34
C ILE A 90 -9.53 -14.14 -9.24
N PHE A 91 -10.37 -14.79 -8.45
CA PHE A 91 -9.91 -15.63 -7.36
C PHE A 91 -9.19 -16.88 -7.86
N GLU A 92 -9.68 -17.51 -8.93
CA GLU A 92 -9.02 -18.63 -9.61
C GLU A 92 -7.59 -18.25 -10.03
N ARG A 93 -7.41 -17.13 -10.71
CA ARG A 93 -6.09 -16.64 -11.12
C ARG A 93 -5.16 -16.35 -9.94
N CYS A 94 -5.70 -15.83 -8.83
CA CYS A 94 -4.93 -15.65 -7.61
C CYS A 94 -4.38 -16.98 -7.09
N LEU A 95 -5.24 -18.00 -6.99
CA LEU A 95 -4.87 -19.32 -6.50
C LEU A 95 -3.92 -20.06 -7.45
N GLU A 96 -4.17 -19.97 -8.77
CA GLU A 96 -3.27 -20.52 -9.80
C GLU A 96 -1.87 -19.88 -9.72
N ALA A 97 -1.79 -18.55 -9.55
CA ALA A 97 -0.52 -17.86 -9.40
C ALA A 97 0.24 -18.28 -8.13
N LEU A 98 -0.46 -18.50 -7.02
CA LEU A 98 0.14 -19.05 -5.80
C LEU A 98 0.63 -20.48 -5.99
N LYS A 99 -0.18 -21.34 -6.63
CA LYS A 99 0.17 -22.72 -6.97
C LYS A 99 1.42 -22.75 -7.87
N ALA A 100 1.46 -21.89 -8.88
CA ALA A 100 2.60 -21.77 -9.81
C ALA A 100 3.88 -21.23 -9.15
N SER A 101 3.78 -20.60 -7.99
CA SER A 101 4.93 -20.05 -7.25
C SER A 101 5.72 -21.11 -6.47
N ASP A 102 5.34 -22.39 -6.56
CA ASP A 102 6.03 -23.56 -5.95
C ASP A 102 6.29 -23.39 -4.44
N VAL A 103 5.31 -22.81 -3.72
CA VAL A 103 5.35 -22.73 -2.26
C VAL A 103 5.14 -24.10 -1.62
N CYS A 104 5.64 -24.32 -0.40
CA CYS A 104 5.57 -25.65 0.25
C CYS A 104 4.15 -26.06 0.64
N ALA A 105 3.26 -25.11 0.88
CA ALA A 105 1.83 -25.31 1.09
C ALA A 105 1.06 -24.01 0.81
N VAL A 106 -0.24 -24.15 0.49
CA VAL A 106 -1.16 -23.03 0.33
C VAL A 106 -2.27 -23.11 1.39
N VAL A 107 -2.51 -22.00 2.09
CA VAL A 107 -3.60 -21.84 3.05
C VAL A 107 -4.55 -20.77 2.55
N VAL A 108 -5.79 -21.14 2.29
CA VAL A 108 -6.83 -20.22 1.81
C VAL A 108 -7.84 -19.98 2.93
N GLY A 109 -8.10 -18.70 3.22
CA GLY A 109 -9.13 -18.27 4.17
C GLY A 109 -10.32 -17.63 3.47
N VAL A 110 -11.54 -18.13 3.69
CA VAL A 110 -12.78 -17.56 3.17
C VAL A 110 -13.59 -16.96 4.32
N ASP A 111 -13.90 -15.65 4.25
CA ASP A 111 -14.64 -14.92 5.30
C ASP A 111 -16.14 -14.96 5.04
N GLY A 112 -16.75 -16.13 5.20
CA GLY A 112 -18.18 -16.37 5.05
C GLY A 112 -18.50 -17.85 5.00
N ASP A 113 -19.70 -18.22 5.46
CA ASP A 113 -20.21 -19.59 5.51
C ASP A 113 -21.65 -19.70 4.97
N THR A 114 -22.12 -18.65 4.29
CA THR A 114 -23.44 -18.64 3.66
C THR A 114 -23.38 -19.23 2.24
N THR A 115 -24.54 -19.54 1.65
CA THR A 115 -24.62 -20.05 0.28
C THR A 115 -23.98 -19.14 -0.76
N GLU A 116 -23.91 -17.83 -0.50
CA GLU A 116 -23.29 -16.84 -1.37
C GLU A 116 -21.73 -16.88 -1.30
N ASP A 117 -21.18 -17.50 -0.28
CA ASP A 117 -19.73 -17.62 -0.06
C ASP A 117 -19.19 -18.96 -0.62
N MET A 118 -20.07 -19.96 -0.85
CA MET A 118 -19.69 -21.29 -1.33
C MET A 118 -18.98 -21.32 -2.69
N PRO A 119 -19.26 -20.43 -3.67
CA PRO A 119 -18.52 -20.41 -4.93
C PRO A 119 -17.00 -20.32 -4.75
N MET A 120 -16.52 -19.56 -3.75
CA MET A 120 -15.07 -19.46 -3.48
C MET A 120 -14.46 -20.81 -3.04
N LEU A 121 -15.23 -21.66 -2.31
CA LEU A 121 -14.79 -23.00 -1.94
C LEU A 121 -14.75 -23.93 -3.17
N GLY A 122 -15.67 -23.73 -4.12
CA GLY A 122 -15.67 -24.43 -5.42
C GLY A 122 -14.39 -24.13 -6.21
N VAL A 123 -14.07 -22.84 -6.38
CA VAL A 123 -12.83 -22.40 -7.07
C VAL A 123 -11.57 -22.99 -6.41
N PHE A 124 -11.53 -23.05 -5.07
CA PHE A 124 -10.42 -23.70 -4.37
C PHE A 124 -10.30 -25.18 -4.75
N GLY A 125 -11.44 -25.92 -4.77
CA GLY A 125 -11.46 -27.34 -5.15
C GLY A 125 -11.02 -27.56 -6.62
N ASP A 126 -11.41 -26.68 -7.52
CA ASP A 126 -11.02 -26.77 -8.94
C ASP A 126 -9.51 -26.55 -9.13
N VAL A 127 -8.93 -25.56 -8.43
CA VAL A 127 -7.49 -25.28 -8.51
C VAL A 127 -6.64 -26.33 -7.78
N PHE A 128 -7.13 -26.86 -6.67
CA PHE A 128 -6.43 -27.84 -5.83
C PHE A 128 -7.24 -29.14 -5.69
N PRO A 129 -7.41 -29.93 -6.75
CA PRO A 129 -8.29 -31.12 -6.74
C PRO A 129 -7.82 -32.23 -5.77
N ASP A 130 -6.53 -32.26 -5.42
CA ASP A 130 -5.97 -33.22 -4.48
C ASP A 130 -6.00 -32.71 -3.02
N ALA A 131 -6.49 -31.49 -2.78
CA ALA A 131 -6.58 -30.94 -1.44
C ALA A 131 -7.70 -31.61 -0.64
N PRO A 132 -7.57 -31.69 0.70
CA PRO A 132 -8.64 -32.19 1.54
C PRO A 132 -9.87 -31.25 1.50
N PRO A 133 -11.05 -31.74 1.92
CA PRO A 133 -12.25 -30.90 1.99
C PRO A 133 -12.02 -29.63 2.81
N PRO A 134 -12.68 -28.50 2.45
CA PRO A 134 -12.58 -27.26 3.22
C PRO A 134 -12.99 -27.45 4.69
N ILE A 135 -12.24 -26.81 5.58
CA ILE A 135 -12.39 -26.90 7.04
C ILE A 135 -13.31 -25.77 7.50
N HIS A 136 -14.44 -26.12 8.13
CA HIS A 136 -15.38 -25.15 8.70
C HIS A 136 -15.03 -24.84 10.14
N LEU A 137 -14.95 -23.57 10.48
CA LEU A 137 -14.90 -23.10 11.86
C LEU A 137 -16.24 -22.53 12.25
N ASP A 138 -16.94 -23.12 13.22
CA ASP A 138 -18.24 -22.64 13.70
C ASP A 138 -18.16 -21.21 14.28
N THR A 139 -17.00 -20.83 14.79
CA THR A 139 -16.71 -19.50 15.31
C THR A 139 -15.33 -19.04 14.88
N PRO A 140 -15.18 -17.77 14.47
CA PRO A 140 -13.85 -17.21 14.17
C PRO A 140 -12.92 -17.32 15.39
N VAL A 141 -11.70 -17.79 15.18
CA VAL A 141 -10.70 -17.94 16.28
C VAL A 141 -10.47 -16.63 17.01
N GLY A 142 -10.56 -15.51 16.31
CA GLY A 142 -10.39 -14.18 16.87
C GLY A 142 -11.49 -13.74 17.84
N ASP A 143 -12.65 -14.40 17.86
CA ASP A 143 -13.74 -14.03 18.76
C ASP A 143 -13.34 -14.20 20.24
N ALA A 144 -12.46 -15.17 20.54
CA ALA A 144 -11.85 -15.34 21.86
C ALA A 144 -10.96 -14.15 22.32
N LEU A 145 -10.54 -13.30 21.39
CA LEU A 145 -9.70 -12.12 21.64
C LEU A 145 -10.50 -10.82 21.63
N LEU A 146 -11.85 -10.87 21.58
CA LEU A 146 -12.69 -9.67 21.54
C LEU A 146 -12.78 -8.98 22.89
N ASP A 147 -12.70 -9.74 23.97
CA ASP A 147 -12.63 -9.24 25.33
C ASP A 147 -11.20 -8.88 25.74
N ALA A 148 -11.02 -7.74 26.41
CA ALA A 148 -9.70 -7.23 26.77
C ALA A 148 -8.97 -8.14 27.79
N GLU A 149 -9.70 -8.73 28.75
CA GLU A 149 -9.11 -9.63 29.73
C GLU A 149 -8.66 -10.94 29.07
N SER A 150 -9.51 -11.51 28.22
CA SER A 150 -9.19 -12.70 27.42
C SER A 150 -8.00 -12.46 26.50
N ALA A 151 -7.90 -11.29 25.87
CA ALA A 151 -6.78 -10.94 25.00
C ALA A 151 -5.45 -10.80 25.77
N ILE A 152 -5.48 -10.30 27.00
CA ILE A 152 -4.28 -10.19 27.87
C ILE A 152 -3.83 -11.58 28.34
N ALA A 153 -4.78 -12.47 28.64
CA ALA A 153 -4.50 -13.84 29.08
C ALA A 153 -4.15 -14.79 27.93
N ALA A 154 -4.43 -14.41 26.68
CA ALA A 154 -4.24 -15.27 25.52
C ALA A 154 -2.76 -15.56 25.26
N ASN A 155 -2.48 -16.82 24.93
CA ASN A 155 -1.17 -17.29 24.49
C ASN A 155 -1.26 -17.74 23.02
N ILE A 156 -0.26 -17.38 22.23
CA ILE A 156 -0.21 -17.74 20.81
C ILE A 156 -0.20 -19.27 20.61
N ASP A 157 0.49 -20.02 21.45
CA ASP A 157 0.54 -21.48 21.35
C ASP A 157 -0.82 -22.13 21.62
N GLN A 158 -1.66 -21.53 22.47
CA GLN A 158 -3.05 -21.99 22.68
C GLN A 158 -3.88 -21.78 21.43
N LEU A 159 -3.79 -20.62 20.78
CA LEU A 159 -4.51 -20.34 19.54
C LEU A 159 -4.05 -21.26 18.40
N LEU A 160 -2.76 -21.51 18.29
CA LEU A 160 -2.20 -22.44 17.31
C LEU A 160 -2.69 -23.87 17.59
N SER A 161 -2.72 -24.29 18.86
CA SER A 161 -3.25 -25.62 19.23
C SER A 161 -4.74 -25.77 18.91
N ILE A 162 -5.55 -24.73 19.11
CA ILE A 162 -6.97 -24.74 18.72
C ILE A 162 -7.11 -24.95 17.21
N VAL A 163 -6.40 -24.16 16.41
CA VAL A 163 -6.45 -24.26 14.94
C VAL A 163 -5.93 -25.62 14.48
N GLU A 164 -4.81 -26.09 15.01
CA GLU A 164 -4.24 -27.40 14.71
C GLU A 164 -5.23 -28.53 15.01
N THR A 165 -5.88 -28.47 16.18
CA THR A 165 -6.88 -29.48 16.58
C THR A 165 -8.10 -29.46 15.64
N GLN A 166 -8.59 -28.29 15.24
CA GLN A 166 -9.68 -28.18 14.28
C GLN A 166 -9.31 -28.77 12.92
N ILE A 167 -8.11 -28.48 12.42
CA ILE A 167 -7.62 -29.03 11.14
C ILE A 167 -7.52 -30.57 11.24
N THR A 168 -6.81 -31.09 12.23
CA THR A 168 -6.56 -32.52 12.35
C THR A 168 -7.84 -33.32 12.61
N THR A 169 -8.75 -32.80 13.46
CA THR A 169 -10.02 -33.45 13.76
C THR A 169 -10.94 -33.55 12.56
N GLN A 170 -11.13 -32.46 11.82
CA GLN A 170 -12.02 -32.43 10.66
C GLN A 170 -11.47 -33.26 9.49
N LEU A 171 -10.16 -33.29 9.34
CA LEU A 171 -9.52 -34.10 8.31
C LEU A 171 -9.32 -35.58 8.73
N GLY A 172 -9.53 -35.91 10.00
CA GLY A 172 -9.32 -37.29 10.53
C GLY A 172 -7.87 -37.76 10.43
N ILE A 173 -6.90 -36.85 10.62
CA ILE A 173 -5.47 -37.10 10.47
C ILE A 173 -4.71 -36.81 11.76
N ASP A 174 -3.53 -37.43 11.89
CA ASP A 174 -2.58 -37.12 12.95
C ASP A 174 -1.76 -35.84 12.62
N ARG A 175 -1.25 -35.19 13.65
CA ARG A 175 -0.37 -34.02 13.52
C ARG A 175 0.82 -34.27 12.58
N SER A 176 1.39 -35.48 12.63
CA SER A 176 2.52 -35.83 11.76
C SER A 176 2.18 -35.84 10.27
N GLN A 177 0.91 -36.02 9.93
CA GLN A 177 0.43 -36.05 8.54
C GLN A 177 0.21 -34.65 7.95
N LEU A 178 0.18 -33.59 8.77
CA LEU A 178 0.07 -32.20 8.29
C LEU A 178 1.21 -31.83 7.34
N CYS A 179 2.39 -32.40 7.52
CA CYS A 179 3.53 -32.11 6.62
C CYS A 179 3.33 -32.63 5.19
N THR A 180 2.39 -33.56 4.95
CA THR A 180 2.09 -34.12 3.63
C THR A 180 1.04 -33.32 2.85
N ILE A 181 0.36 -32.36 3.49
CA ILE A 181 -0.70 -31.58 2.88
C ILE A 181 -0.10 -30.36 2.15
N ASP A 182 -0.48 -30.18 0.88
CA ASP A 182 0.04 -29.10 0.05
C ASP A 182 -0.93 -27.92 -0.10
N ALA A 183 -2.23 -28.11 0.19
CA ALA A 183 -3.21 -27.03 0.21
C ALA A 183 -4.34 -27.31 1.21
N ILE A 184 -4.79 -26.28 1.94
CA ILE A 184 -5.98 -26.32 2.79
C ILE A 184 -6.81 -25.06 2.59
N CYS A 185 -8.13 -25.22 2.67
CA CYS A 185 -9.07 -24.10 2.72
C CYS A 185 -9.76 -24.08 4.08
N ILE A 186 -9.84 -22.91 4.71
CA ILE A 186 -10.57 -22.71 5.98
C ILE A 186 -11.60 -21.62 5.76
N TYR A 187 -12.83 -21.86 6.19
CA TYR A 187 -13.89 -20.87 6.12
C TYR A 187 -14.62 -20.73 7.46
N GLN A 188 -15.18 -19.55 7.71
CA GLN A 188 -15.79 -19.18 8.99
C GLN A 188 -16.94 -18.21 8.80
N PRO A 189 -17.85 -18.05 9.78
CA PRO A 189 -18.86 -17.00 9.74
C PRO A 189 -18.26 -15.63 9.48
N HIS A 190 -18.87 -14.86 8.57
CA HIS A 190 -18.36 -13.56 8.16
C HIS A 190 -18.22 -12.58 9.33
N ARG A 191 -17.06 -11.97 9.46
CA ARG A 191 -16.77 -10.91 10.42
C ARG A 191 -16.15 -9.68 9.74
N ASN A 192 -14.97 -9.83 9.23
CA ASN A 192 -14.19 -8.84 8.49
C ASN A 192 -12.86 -9.45 8.08
N LYS A 193 -12.16 -8.79 7.15
CA LYS A 193 -10.87 -9.25 6.63
C LYS A 193 -9.82 -9.52 7.73
N LYS A 194 -9.78 -8.71 8.79
CA LYS A 194 -8.82 -8.90 9.90
C LYS A 194 -9.07 -10.22 10.64
N ALA A 195 -10.33 -10.65 10.78
CA ALA A 195 -10.67 -11.91 11.45
C ALA A 195 -10.22 -13.12 10.63
N ILE A 196 -10.53 -13.17 9.34
CA ILE A 196 -10.10 -14.29 8.50
C ILE A 196 -8.59 -14.29 8.28
N LEU A 197 -7.93 -13.12 8.21
CA LEU A 197 -6.47 -13.03 8.17
C LEU A 197 -5.83 -13.65 9.41
N LEU A 198 -6.37 -13.39 10.62
CA LEU A 198 -5.87 -14.03 11.84
C LEU A 198 -5.95 -15.56 11.75
N THR A 199 -7.12 -16.07 11.38
CA THR A 199 -7.33 -17.52 11.22
C THR A 199 -6.37 -18.11 10.18
N THR A 200 -6.22 -17.43 9.03
CA THR A 200 -5.33 -17.88 7.95
C THR A 200 -3.86 -17.84 8.36
N PHE A 201 -3.42 -16.81 9.09
CA PHE A 201 -2.05 -16.73 9.60
C PHE A 201 -1.78 -17.80 10.66
N LEU A 202 -2.71 -18.06 11.57
CA LEU A 202 -2.56 -19.14 12.54
C LEU A 202 -2.45 -20.50 11.84
N ALA A 203 -3.31 -20.79 10.88
CA ALA A 203 -3.23 -22.01 10.09
C ALA A 203 -1.93 -22.08 9.27
N GLY A 204 -1.52 -20.96 8.67
CA GLY A 204 -0.24 -20.86 7.97
C GLY A 204 0.97 -21.16 8.88
N ILE A 205 0.95 -20.67 10.11
CA ILE A 205 1.99 -20.97 11.12
C ILE A 205 1.95 -22.47 11.52
N VAL A 206 0.76 -23.04 11.71
CA VAL A 206 0.61 -24.49 11.97
C VAL A 206 1.24 -25.30 10.83
N MET A 207 0.92 -24.96 9.57
CA MET A 207 1.51 -25.62 8.40
C MET A 207 3.02 -25.38 8.30
N ALA A 208 3.48 -24.16 8.58
CA ALA A 208 4.90 -23.82 8.57
C ALA A 208 5.68 -24.63 9.63
N ARG A 209 5.13 -24.78 10.83
CA ARG A 209 5.70 -25.60 11.89
C ARG A 209 5.73 -27.10 11.49
N ALA A 210 4.65 -27.61 10.89
CA ALA A 210 4.57 -29.00 10.43
C ALA A 210 5.58 -29.30 9.32
N LYS A 211 5.75 -28.40 8.36
CA LYS A 211 6.72 -28.52 7.24
C LYS A 211 8.12 -28.01 7.59
N GLN A 212 8.34 -27.48 8.80
CA GLN A 212 9.61 -26.92 9.29
C GLN A 212 10.14 -25.78 8.43
N VAL A 213 9.27 -24.90 7.96
CA VAL A 213 9.62 -23.73 7.13
C VAL A 213 9.43 -22.42 7.89
N PRO A 214 10.30 -21.40 7.69
CA PRO A 214 10.30 -20.21 8.52
C PRO A 214 9.45 -19.06 8.02
N PHE A 215 8.90 -19.12 6.79
CA PHE A 215 8.26 -17.98 6.16
C PHE A 215 6.81 -18.22 5.75
N LEU A 216 6.02 -17.13 5.80
CA LEU A 216 4.70 -17.05 5.20
C LEU A 216 4.70 -15.94 4.14
N PHE A 217 4.00 -16.15 3.03
CA PHE A 217 3.66 -15.11 2.07
C PHE A 217 2.15 -14.95 2.04
N SER A 218 1.66 -13.73 2.13
CA SER A 218 0.22 -13.42 2.10
C SER A 218 -0.11 -12.49 0.95
N CYS A 219 -1.21 -12.77 0.26
CA CYS A 219 -1.80 -11.91 -0.76
C CYS A 219 -3.33 -11.80 -0.59
N ASP A 220 -3.90 -10.76 -1.21
CA ASP A 220 -5.35 -10.58 -1.31
C ASP A 220 -5.93 -11.48 -2.41
N SER A 221 -7.23 -11.81 -2.34
CA SER A 221 -7.93 -12.67 -3.30
C SER A 221 -7.98 -12.16 -4.73
N ASP A 222 -7.74 -10.85 -4.93
CA ASP A 222 -7.69 -10.19 -6.24
C ASP A 222 -6.26 -10.00 -6.78
N THR A 223 -5.30 -10.70 -6.20
CA THR A 223 -3.87 -10.51 -6.48
C THR A 223 -3.31 -11.64 -7.32
N VAL A 224 -2.65 -11.28 -8.41
CA VAL A 224 -1.85 -12.22 -9.24
C VAL A 224 -0.38 -12.02 -8.93
N VAL A 225 0.26 -13.07 -8.41
CA VAL A 225 1.69 -13.08 -8.05
C VAL A 225 2.51 -13.41 -9.29
N ALA A 226 3.50 -12.57 -9.63
CA ALA A 226 4.40 -12.87 -10.73
C ALA A 226 5.31 -14.05 -10.39
N PRO A 227 5.74 -14.84 -11.37
CA PRO A 227 6.77 -15.86 -11.17
C PRO A 227 7.99 -15.27 -10.47
N GLN A 228 8.60 -16.03 -9.56
CA GLN A 228 9.77 -15.63 -8.75
C GLN A 228 9.53 -14.49 -7.75
N THR A 229 8.33 -13.89 -7.66
CA THR A 229 8.06 -12.81 -6.71
C THR A 229 8.26 -13.29 -5.26
N ILE A 230 7.70 -14.45 -4.92
CA ILE A 230 7.84 -15.01 -3.56
C ILE A 230 9.29 -15.28 -3.25
N ASP A 231 10.03 -15.91 -4.17
CA ASP A 231 11.48 -16.13 -4.03
C ASP A 231 12.24 -14.83 -3.75
N GLN A 232 11.98 -13.79 -4.54
CA GLN A 232 12.68 -12.51 -4.41
C GLN A 232 12.38 -11.81 -3.08
N VAL A 233 11.11 -11.85 -2.63
CA VAL A 233 10.71 -11.21 -1.37
C VAL A 233 11.29 -11.98 -0.18
N VAL A 234 11.20 -13.32 -0.19
CA VAL A 234 11.71 -14.17 0.89
C VAL A 234 13.24 -14.17 0.94
N ALA A 235 13.91 -14.13 -0.22
CA ALA A 235 15.36 -14.00 -0.28
C ALA A 235 15.87 -12.75 0.45
N SER A 236 15.06 -11.68 0.50
CA SER A 236 15.42 -10.47 1.26
C SER A 236 15.38 -10.65 2.78
N LEU A 237 14.58 -11.60 3.28
CA LEU A 237 14.42 -11.90 4.70
C LEU A 237 15.45 -12.90 5.22
N ARG A 238 15.85 -13.86 4.38
CA ARG A 238 16.68 -15.00 4.78
C ARG A 238 18.01 -14.59 5.46
N PRO A 239 18.83 -13.70 4.87
CA PRO A 239 20.13 -13.33 5.45
C PRO A 239 20.03 -12.38 6.64
N ARG A 240 18.81 -11.97 7.04
CA ARG A 240 18.58 -10.92 8.03
C ARG A 240 17.71 -11.43 9.18
N PRO A 241 18.28 -11.90 10.31
CA PRO A 241 17.51 -12.42 11.44
C PRO A 241 16.53 -11.39 12.03
N GLN A 242 16.83 -10.08 11.94
CA GLN A 242 15.98 -9.00 12.42
C GLN A 242 14.84 -8.63 11.45
N ALA A 243 14.88 -9.15 10.21
CA ALA A 243 13.82 -8.92 9.24
C ALA A 243 12.58 -9.74 9.61
N GLY A 244 11.54 -9.06 10.06
CA GLY A 244 10.23 -9.64 10.39
C GLY A 244 9.31 -9.74 9.19
N GLY A 245 9.52 -8.89 8.16
CA GLY A 245 8.71 -8.90 6.96
C GLY A 245 9.34 -8.17 5.79
N ALA A 246 8.81 -8.47 4.59
CA ALA A 246 9.17 -7.79 3.37
C ALA A 246 7.96 -7.70 2.43
N SER A 247 7.97 -6.72 1.54
CA SER A 247 6.88 -6.48 0.60
C SER A 247 7.43 -6.21 -0.80
N GLY A 248 6.78 -6.79 -1.81
CA GLY A 248 7.04 -6.51 -3.20
C GLY A 248 6.33 -5.24 -3.70
N ARG A 249 6.54 -4.94 -4.99
CA ARG A 249 5.87 -3.86 -5.70
C ARG A 249 4.49 -4.30 -6.16
N ILE A 250 3.50 -3.42 -5.95
CA ILE A 250 2.15 -3.63 -6.44
C ILE A 250 1.96 -2.85 -7.75
N SER A 251 1.42 -3.51 -8.74
CA SER A 251 1.00 -2.94 -10.02
C SER A 251 -0.49 -3.23 -10.26
N THR A 252 -1.10 -2.50 -11.18
CA THR A 252 -2.49 -2.71 -11.57
C THR A 252 -2.56 -3.56 -12.83
N TRP A 253 -3.39 -4.59 -12.88
CA TRP A 253 -3.44 -5.47 -14.04
C TRP A 253 -4.49 -5.09 -15.07
N LYS A 254 -5.57 -4.43 -14.71
CA LYS A 254 -6.61 -3.96 -15.62
C LYS A 254 -6.50 -2.44 -15.93
N SER A 255 -5.28 -1.91 -16.06
CA SER A 255 -5.06 -0.47 -16.27
C SER A 255 -5.76 0.10 -17.52
N ASN A 256 -6.05 -0.72 -18.51
CA ASN A 256 -6.66 -0.31 -19.78
C ASN A 256 -8.20 -0.23 -19.76
N GLN A 257 -8.87 -0.66 -18.68
CA GLN A 257 -10.33 -0.73 -18.63
C GLN A 257 -11.02 0.64 -18.64
N SER A 258 -10.39 1.67 -18.06
CA SER A 258 -10.96 3.01 -18.04
C SER A 258 -9.89 4.08 -17.89
N PHE A 259 -10.26 5.35 -18.20
CA PHE A 259 -9.40 6.51 -17.92
C PHE A 259 -9.00 6.58 -16.44
N LEU A 260 -9.93 6.31 -15.53
CA LEU A 260 -9.66 6.29 -14.09
C LEU A 260 -8.64 5.21 -13.71
N CYS A 261 -8.70 4.02 -14.33
CA CYS A 261 -7.71 2.95 -14.09
C CYS A 261 -6.32 3.36 -14.57
N LYS A 262 -6.21 4.09 -15.67
CA LYS A 262 -4.94 4.67 -16.14
C LYS A 262 -4.36 5.66 -15.13
N LEU A 263 -5.18 6.57 -14.59
CA LEU A 263 -4.74 7.53 -13.57
C LEU A 263 -4.25 6.81 -12.30
N GLN A 264 -4.95 5.76 -11.87
CA GLN A 264 -4.57 4.96 -10.72
C GLN A 264 -3.26 4.22 -10.95
N SER A 265 -3.08 3.59 -12.11
CA SER A 265 -1.86 2.85 -12.46
C SER A 265 -0.61 3.73 -12.35
N LEU A 266 -0.65 4.96 -12.89
CA LEU A 266 0.48 5.88 -12.80
C LEU A 266 0.72 6.42 -11.38
N LYS A 267 -0.36 6.67 -10.62
CA LYS A 267 -0.22 7.05 -9.22
C LYS A 267 0.42 5.94 -8.40
N TRP A 268 -0.01 4.69 -8.60
CA TRP A 268 0.56 3.54 -7.92
C TRP A 268 2.02 3.34 -8.29
N TRP A 269 2.35 3.48 -9.58
CA TRP A 269 3.74 3.44 -9.99
C TRP A 269 4.59 4.47 -9.23
N PHE A 270 4.16 5.72 -9.15
CA PHE A 270 4.88 6.76 -8.41
C PHE A 270 5.00 6.42 -6.91
N ASP A 271 3.92 5.98 -6.28
CA ASP A 271 3.93 5.62 -4.87
C ASP A 271 4.87 4.44 -4.57
N GLN A 272 4.93 3.46 -5.46
CA GLN A 272 5.80 2.29 -5.29
C GLN A 272 7.28 2.63 -5.57
N ASP A 273 7.57 3.30 -6.67
CA ASP A 273 8.94 3.57 -7.09
C ASP A 273 9.59 4.78 -6.39
N VAL A 274 8.81 5.76 -5.97
CA VAL A 274 9.33 6.95 -5.28
C VAL A 274 9.06 6.87 -3.78
N SER A 275 7.79 6.92 -3.38
CA SER A 275 7.46 7.09 -1.95
C SER A 275 7.88 5.90 -1.09
N ARG A 276 7.70 4.66 -1.57
CA ARG A 276 8.12 3.46 -0.83
C ARG A 276 9.62 3.26 -0.83
N THR A 277 10.28 3.45 -1.97
CA THR A 277 11.75 3.36 -2.05
C THR A 277 12.38 4.37 -1.10
N GLN A 278 11.90 5.59 -1.08
CA GLN A 278 12.36 6.66 -0.20
C GLN A 278 12.19 6.32 1.29
N THR A 279 11.04 5.79 1.70
CA THR A 279 10.83 5.39 3.11
C THR A 279 11.64 4.15 3.47
N ALA A 280 11.75 3.19 2.57
CA ALA A 280 12.58 1.99 2.76
C ALA A 280 14.07 2.31 2.90
N ALA A 281 14.58 3.32 2.16
CA ALA A 281 15.95 3.81 2.28
C ALA A 281 16.28 4.30 3.69
N THR A 282 15.29 4.80 4.43
CA THR A 282 15.45 5.23 5.83
C THR A 282 15.35 4.08 6.84
N GLY A 283 15.16 2.83 6.36
CA GLY A 283 15.06 1.63 7.19
C GLY A 283 13.64 1.33 7.69
N PHE A 284 12.63 2.09 7.26
CA PHE A 284 11.26 1.95 7.74
C PHE A 284 10.26 1.96 6.59
N LEU A 285 9.54 0.87 6.43
CA LEU A 285 8.37 0.80 5.57
C LEU A 285 7.11 0.94 6.44
N GLU A 286 6.32 1.98 6.22
CA GLU A 286 5.13 2.28 7.04
C GLU A 286 4.01 1.25 6.89
N CYS A 287 3.96 0.54 5.75
CA CYS A 287 2.91 -0.42 5.44
C CYS A 287 3.43 -1.50 4.50
N GLN A 288 3.28 -2.76 4.90
CA GLN A 288 3.31 -3.90 4.00
C GLN A 288 1.88 -4.09 3.49
N PRO A 289 1.58 -3.80 2.22
CA PRO A 289 0.20 -3.84 1.73
C PRO A 289 -0.26 -5.26 1.49
N GLY A 290 -1.55 -5.53 1.75
CA GLY A 290 -2.17 -6.84 1.66
C GLY A 290 -1.81 -7.67 0.42
N PRO A 291 -1.73 -7.09 -0.80
CA PRO A 291 -1.40 -7.85 -2.01
C PRO A 291 -0.02 -8.51 -2.03
N SER A 292 0.95 -8.04 -1.24
CA SER A 292 2.32 -8.59 -1.28
C SER A 292 3.03 -8.47 0.05
N CYS A 293 2.87 -9.46 0.91
CA CYS A 293 3.48 -9.49 2.24
C CYS A 293 4.17 -10.82 2.49
N ALA A 294 5.48 -10.82 2.69
CA ALA A 294 6.18 -11.95 3.28
C ALA A 294 6.51 -11.67 4.73
N PHE A 295 6.38 -12.68 5.58
CA PHE A 295 6.60 -12.59 7.01
C PHE A 295 7.49 -13.75 7.50
N ARG A 296 8.29 -13.47 8.50
CA ARG A 296 8.88 -14.53 9.31
C ARG A 296 7.82 -15.05 10.28
N ALA A 297 7.61 -16.37 10.34
CA ALA A 297 6.58 -16.99 11.18
C ALA A 297 6.69 -16.55 12.66
N THR A 298 7.91 -16.55 13.21
CA THR A 298 8.17 -16.13 14.59
C THR A 298 7.86 -14.64 14.84
N ALA A 299 7.96 -13.78 13.81
CA ALA A 299 7.59 -12.39 13.95
C ALA A 299 6.06 -12.23 14.01
N LEU A 300 5.30 -12.99 13.22
CA LEU A 300 3.85 -13.02 13.32
C LEU A 300 3.39 -13.58 14.68
N GLU A 301 3.94 -14.69 15.14
CA GLU A 301 3.63 -15.28 16.45
C GLU A 301 3.73 -14.25 17.57
N GLN A 302 4.72 -13.39 17.53
CA GLN A 302 4.95 -12.36 18.54
C GLN A 302 3.88 -11.26 18.55
N VAL A 303 3.28 -10.95 17.40
CA VAL A 303 2.43 -9.76 17.27
C VAL A 303 0.95 -10.02 17.01
N LEU A 304 0.56 -11.23 16.56
CA LEU A 304 -0.81 -11.50 16.10
C LEU A 304 -1.89 -11.20 17.15
N ILE A 305 -1.67 -11.56 18.41
CA ILE A 305 -2.63 -11.28 19.49
C ILE A 305 -2.78 -9.79 19.71
N THR A 306 -1.66 -9.06 19.87
CA THR A 306 -1.68 -7.60 20.08
C THR A 306 -2.18 -6.84 18.87
N TRP A 307 -1.95 -7.37 17.67
CA TRP A 307 -2.51 -6.82 16.44
C TRP A 307 -4.02 -7.01 16.39
N TYR A 308 -4.51 -8.21 16.60
CA TYR A 308 -5.94 -8.50 16.49
C TYR A 308 -6.76 -7.76 17.55
N SER A 309 -6.28 -7.71 18.79
CA SER A 309 -6.93 -7.02 19.92
C SER A 309 -6.70 -5.50 19.93
N ALA A 310 -5.94 -4.94 18.96
CA ALA A 310 -5.62 -3.53 18.94
C ALA A 310 -6.85 -2.63 18.97
N SER A 311 -6.89 -1.74 19.95
CA SER A 311 -7.95 -0.75 20.11
C SER A 311 -7.37 0.60 20.55
N ALA A 312 -8.05 1.67 20.16
CA ALA A 312 -7.75 3.02 20.63
C ALA A 312 -9.06 3.80 20.81
N TRP A 313 -9.12 4.60 21.86
CA TRP A 313 -10.32 5.39 22.22
C TRP A 313 -11.61 4.56 22.27
N GLY A 314 -11.54 3.33 22.80
CA GLY A 314 -12.67 2.40 22.87
C GLY A 314 -13.12 1.83 21.52
N ARG A 315 -12.35 2.01 20.45
CA ARG A 315 -12.64 1.49 19.10
C ARG A 315 -11.56 0.54 18.66
N ARG A 316 -11.96 -0.55 18.01
CA ARG A 316 -11.02 -1.52 17.42
C ARG A 316 -10.54 -1.04 16.06
N CYS A 317 -9.26 -1.30 15.76
CA CYS A 317 -8.70 -1.09 14.43
C CYS A 317 -9.09 -2.27 13.53
N VAL A 318 -10.07 -2.09 12.67
CA VAL A 318 -10.56 -3.13 11.75
C VAL A 318 -10.16 -2.84 10.30
N THR A 319 -10.03 -1.56 9.95
CA THR A 319 -9.62 -1.11 8.61
C THR A 319 -8.11 -0.88 8.55
N ASN A 320 -7.48 -1.09 7.38
CA ASN A 320 -6.02 -1.05 7.18
C ASN A 320 -5.28 -2.01 8.13
N GLU A 321 -5.75 -3.23 8.16
CA GLU A 321 -5.19 -4.34 8.94
C GLU A 321 -3.72 -4.59 8.64
N ASP A 322 -3.29 -4.38 7.39
CA ASP A 322 -1.93 -4.49 6.89
C ASP A 322 -0.99 -3.43 7.48
N ARG A 323 -1.42 -2.18 7.51
CA ARG A 323 -0.68 -1.08 8.13
C ARG A 323 -0.56 -1.25 9.64
N ASP A 324 -1.63 -1.68 10.30
CA ASP A 324 -1.63 -1.95 11.75
C ASP A 324 -0.69 -3.12 12.09
N LEU A 325 -0.70 -4.21 11.29
CA LEU A 325 0.22 -5.33 11.46
C LEU A 325 1.68 -4.89 11.28
N THR A 326 1.96 -4.11 10.24
CA THR A 326 3.29 -3.53 10.02
C THR A 326 3.74 -2.69 11.22
N ALA A 327 2.87 -1.85 11.76
CA ALA A 327 3.18 -1.04 12.93
C ALA A 327 3.47 -1.91 14.17
N LYS A 328 2.76 -3.02 14.38
CA LYS A 328 3.03 -3.95 15.48
C LYS A 328 4.38 -4.64 15.34
N LEU A 329 4.74 -5.06 14.12
CA LEU A 329 6.07 -5.61 13.84
C LEU A 329 7.19 -4.62 14.13
N LEU A 330 7.05 -3.37 13.67
CA LEU A 330 8.00 -2.30 13.94
C LEU A 330 8.11 -1.97 15.45
N HIS A 331 6.98 -1.97 16.17
CA HIS A 331 6.97 -1.79 17.64
C HIS A 331 7.66 -2.94 18.39
N ALA A 332 7.57 -4.15 17.87
CA ALA A 332 8.26 -5.31 18.41
C ALA A 332 9.77 -5.34 18.07
N GLY A 333 10.25 -4.36 17.31
CA GLY A 333 11.66 -4.21 16.94
C GLY A 333 12.06 -4.92 15.64
N TRP A 334 11.10 -5.46 14.90
CA TRP A 334 11.37 -6.07 13.62
C TRP A 334 11.61 -5.03 12.52
N GLU A 335 12.51 -5.33 11.60
CA GLU A 335 12.75 -4.55 10.39
C GLU A 335 11.83 -5.02 9.26
N ILE A 336 11.38 -4.08 8.44
CA ILE A 336 10.51 -4.34 7.27
C ILE A 336 11.21 -3.86 6.01
N TYR A 337 11.28 -4.71 5.00
CA TYR A 337 12.00 -4.46 3.75
C TYR A 337 11.05 -4.24 2.58
N TYR A 338 11.53 -3.50 1.57
CA TYR A 338 10.85 -3.32 0.30
C TYR A 338 11.71 -3.86 -0.84
N VAL A 339 11.10 -4.68 -1.71
CA VAL A 339 11.75 -5.37 -2.83
C VAL A 339 11.11 -4.90 -4.14
N PRO A 340 11.63 -3.83 -4.77
CA PRO A 340 10.95 -3.16 -5.90
C PRO A 340 10.89 -3.98 -7.19
N HIS A 341 11.68 -5.02 -7.34
CA HIS A 341 11.68 -5.91 -8.51
C HIS A 341 10.75 -7.10 -8.38
N ALA A 342 10.32 -7.44 -7.17
CA ALA A 342 9.30 -8.45 -6.91
C ALA A 342 7.92 -7.83 -7.16
N VAL A 343 7.18 -8.33 -8.14
CA VAL A 343 5.96 -7.67 -8.62
C VAL A 343 4.73 -8.53 -8.41
N VAL A 344 3.67 -7.91 -7.92
CA VAL A 344 2.31 -8.47 -7.93
C VAL A 344 1.37 -7.52 -8.66
N TRP A 345 0.30 -8.06 -9.22
CA TRP A 345 -0.77 -7.28 -9.85
C TRP A 345 -2.07 -7.44 -9.06
N THR A 346 -2.78 -6.36 -8.83
CA THR A 346 -4.08 -6.34 -8.17
C THR A 346 -5.08 -5.51 -8.96
N ASP A 347 -6.36 -5.71 -8.71
CA ASP A 347 -7.41 -4.96 -9.38
C ASP A 347 -7.61 -3.56 -8.77
N VAL A 348 -8.24 -2.68 -9.53
CA VAL A 348 -8.52 -1.30 -9.11
C VAL A 348 -9.95 -0.91 -9.47
N PRO A 349 -10.61 -0.07 -8.66
CA PRO A 349 -11.95 0.39 -8.95
C PRO A 349 -12.07 1.08 -10.31
N THR A 350 -13.07 0.67 -11.09
CA THR A 350 -13.36 1.25 -12.41
C THR A 350 -14.28 2.47 -12.32
N SER A 351 -15.01 2.64 -11.22
CA SER A 351 -15.93 3.75 -10.98
C SER A 351 -15.36 4.77 -10.00
N LEU A 352 -15.69 6.06 -10.21
CA LEU A 352 -15.25 7.15 -9.33
C LEU A 352 -15.76 6.98 -7.89
N ALA A 353 -16.99 6.50 -7.71
CA ALA A 353 -17.56 6.24 -6.39
C ALA A 353 -16.84 5.10 -5.67
N GLY A 354 -16.53 4.02 -6.37
CA GLY A 354 -15.73 2.90 -5.84
C GLY A 354 -14.33 3.34 -5.45
N TRP A 355 -13.66 4.09 -6.35
CA TRP A 355 -12.35 4.68 -6.08
C TRP A 355 -12.38 5.60 -4.84
N PHE A 356 -13.35 6.51 -4.74
CA PHE A 356 -13.46 7.42 -3.59
C PHE A 356 -13.62 6.65 -2.27
N LYS A 357 -14.47 5.63 -2.24
CA LYS A 357 -14.68 4.78 -1.05
C LYS A 357 -13.42 4.02 -0.66
N GLN A 358 -12.69 3.48 -1.64
CA GLN A 358 -11.42 2.80 -1.40
C GLN A 358 -10.40 3.77 -0.78
N GLN A 359 -10.23 4.96 -1.38
CA GLN A 359 -9.30 5.98 -0.86
C GLN A 359 -9.71 6.49 0.53
N LEU A 360 -11.01 6.65 0.76
CA LEU A 360 -11.55 7.08 2.05
C LEU A 360 -11.29 6.02 3.13
N ARG A 361 -11.51 4.73 2.83
CA ARG A 361 -11.22 3.61 3.73
C ARG A 361 -9.73 3.59 4.12
N TRP A 362 -8.84 3.67 3.14
CA TRP A 362 -7.40 3.67 3.39
C TRP A 362 -6.94 4.88 4.21
N SER A 363 -7.49 6.05 3.92
CA SER A 363 -7.14 7.27 4.67
C SER A 363 -7.66 7.25 6.10
N ARG A 364 -8.88 6.74 6.35
CA ARG A 364 -9.45 6.55 7.70
C ARG A 364 -8.55 5.66 8.55
N GLY A 365 -8.19 4.48 8.03
CA GLY A 365 -7.30 3.57 8.74
C GLY A 365 -5.90 4.15 8.95
N THR A 366 -5.38 4.93 7.99
CA THR A 366 -4.08 5.62 8.12
C THR A 366 -4.12 6.65 9.27
N HIS A 367 -5.16 7.49 9.34
CA HIS A 367 -5.29 8.46 10.43
C HIS A 367 -5.46 7.75 11.78
N PHE A 368 -6.33 6.74 11.85
CA PHE A 368 -6.53 5.97 13.07
C PHE A 368 -5.21 5.37 13.57
N GLN A 369 -4.48 4.69 12.71
CA GLN A 369 -3.24 4.01 13.06
C GLN A 369 -2.13 5.02 13.44
N ARG A 370 -1.96 6.11 12.68
CA ARG A 370 -0.95 7.14 12.99
C ARG A 370 -1.20 7.81 14.33
N LEU A 371 -2.44 8.13 14.65
CA LEU A 371 -2.80 8.76 15.92
C LEU A 371 -2.77 7.79 17.09
N SER A 372 -3.17 6.53 16.92
CA SER A 372 -3.12 5.50 17.97
C SER A 372 -1.70 4.99 18.25
N SER A 373 -0.81 5.01 17.26
CA SER A 373 0.57 4.53 17.37
C SER A 373 1.60 5.66 17.32
N HIS A 374 1.26 6.86 17.80
CA HIS A 374 2.13 8.04 17.74
C HIS A 374 3.53 7.80 18.33
N GLY A 375 3.65 6.97 19.37
CA GLY A 375 4.94 6.57 19.96
C GLY A 375 5.89 5.92 18.94
N LEU A 376 5.37 5.16 17.97
CA LEU A 376 6.17 4.59 16.91
C LEU A 376 6.85 5.69 16.09
N TYR A 377 6.09 6.66 15.61
CA TYR A 377 6.59 7.73 14.73
C TYR A 377 7.58 8.66 15.42
N THR A 378 7.45 8.84 16.73
CA THR A 378 8.38 9.65 17.52
C THR A 378 9.68 8.93 17.89
N THR A 379 9.70 7.59 17.84
CA THR A 379 10.92 6.78 18.10
C THR A 379 11.73 6.48 16.85
N MET A 380 11.14 6.65 15.67
CA MET A 380 11.82 6.46 14.39
C MET A 380 12.80 7.60 14.08
N ASN A 381 13.45 7.53 12.93
CA ASN A 381 14.36 8.61 12.53
C ASN A 381 13.58 9.92 12.23
N PRO A 382 14.18 11.10 12.41
CA PRO A 382 13.50 12.39 12.24
C PRO A 382 12.94 12.59 10.83
N TYR A 383 13.59 12.06 9.81
CA TYR A 383 13.13 12.14 8.42
C TYR A 383 11.75 11.46 8.24
N PHE A 384 11.60 10.26 8.79
CA PHE A 384 10.33 9.53 8.71
C PHE A 384 9.21 10.26 9.49
N THR A 385 9.53 10.78 10.68
CA THR A 385 8.60 11.60 11.47
C THR A 385 8.15 12.83 10.66
N MET A 386 9.08 13.53 10.04
CA MET A 386 8.80 14.68 9.16
C MET A 386 7.93 14.27 7.97
N TYR A 387 8.21 13.14 7.33
CA TYR A 387 7.42 12.59 6.22
C TYR A 387 5.95 12.37 6.64
N VAL A 388 5.73 11.71 7.77
CA VAL A 388 4.39 11.44 8.30
C VAL A 388 3.66 12.74 8.67
N MET A 389 4.33 13.67 9.35
CA MET A 389 3.75 14.98 9.69
C MET A 389 3.38 15.78 8.44
N LYS A 390 4.25 15.81 7.43
CA LYS A 390 3.96 16.44 6.14
C LYS A 390 2.69 15.85 5.52
N ASP A 391 2.60 14.53 5.41
CA ASP A 391 1.46 13.86 4.78
C ASP A 391 0.14 14.10 5.55
N MET A 392 0.20 14.24 6.88
CA MET A 392 -0.97 14.58 7.70
C MET A 392 -1.38 16.05 7.59
N LEU A 393 -0.43 16.99 7.53
CA LEU A 393 -0.71 18.43 7.62
C LEU A 393 -0.96 19.07 6.25
N MET A 394 -0.29 18.62 5.18
CA MET A 394 -0.40 19.26 3.86
C MET A 394 -1.82 19.34 3.29
N PRO A 395 -2.73 18.36 3.51
CA PRO A 395 -4.12 18.49 3.09
C PRO A 395 -4.83 19.71 3.70
N PHE A 396 -4.57 20.00 4.97
CA PHE A 396 -5.13 21.17 5.67
C PHE A 396 -4.53 22.47 5.18
N VAL A 397 -3.21 22.48 4.93
CA VAL A 397 -2.52 23.66 4.34
C VAL A 397 -3.09 23.94 2.95
N ALA A 398 -3.32 22.91 2.13
CA ALA A 398 -3.94 23.06 0.82
C ALA A 398 -5.37 23.62 0.90
N CYS A 399 -6.18 23.10 1.83
CA CYS A 399 -7.53 23.62 2.05
C CYS A 399 -7.51 25.07 2.52
N ALA A 400 -6.70 25.40 3.51
CA ALA A 400 -6.54 26.76 4.03
C ALA A 400 -6.07 27.74 2.94
N TYR A 401 -5.13 27.29 2.09
CA TYR A 401 -4.66 28.08 0.94
C TYR A 401 -5.79 28.39 -0.05
N LEU A 402 -6.59 27.39 -0.42
CA LEU A 402 -7.70 27.59 -1.36
C LEU A 402 -8.76 28.54 -0.77
N VAL A 403 -9.15 28.33 0.49
CA VAL A 403 -10.11 29.20 1.20
C VAL A 403 -9.58 30.64 1.27
N TRP A 404 -8.35 30.81 1.73
CA TRP A 404 -7.72 32.13 1.83
C TRP A 404 -7.68 32.83 0.47
N PHE A 405 -7.20 32.12 -0.56
CA PHE A 405 -7.12 32.67 -1.91
C PHE A 405 -8.49 33.07 -2.47
N VAL A 406 -9.52 32.26 -2.26
CA VAL A 406 -10.88 32.59 -2.71
C VAL A 406 -11.42 33.82 -2.02
N LEU A 407 -11.19 33.96 -0.70
CA LEU A 407 -11.72 35.07 0.11
C LEU A 407 -10.96 36.39 -0.13
N THR A 408 -9.64 36.37 -0.17
CA THR A 408 -8.80 37.58 -0.18
C THR A 408 -8.20 37.89 -1.53
N GLY A 409 -7.97 36.91 -2.41
CA GLY A 409 -7.15 37.03 -3.60
C GLY A 409 -5.64 36.95 -3.32
N GLU A 410 -5.24 36.87 -2.05
CA GLU A 410 -3.83 36.84 -1.68
C GLU A 410 -3.30 35.41 -1.66
N ARG A 411 -2.04 35.24 -2.05
CA ARG A 411 -1.33 33.95 -2.09
C ARG A 411 -0.30 33.90 -0.98
N PHE A 412 -0.58 33.22 0.12
CA PHE A 412 0.42 33.01 1.18
C PHE A 412 1.44 31.92 0.84
N LEU A 413 1.13 31.00 -0.09
CA LEU A 413 2.10 30.10 -0.72
C LEU A 413 2.37 30.57 -2.15
N ARG A 414 3.63 30.63 -2.51
CA ARG A 414 4.01 30.93 -3.88
C ARG A 414 3.91 29.64 -4.70
N LEU A 415 2.83 29.51 -5.45
CA LEU A 415 2.64 28.46 -6.45
C LEU A 415 2.59 29.16 -7.80
N SER A 416 3.62 28.97 -8.61
CA SER A 416 3.63 29.48 -9.98
C SER A 416 3.44 28.31 -10.95
N GLU A 417 2.93 28.63 -12.14
CA GLU A 417 2.84 27.71 -13.25
C GLU A 417 4.21 27.12 -13.63
N TYR A 418 5.28 27.87 -13.46
CA TYR A 418 6.66 27.39 -13.69
C TYR A 418 7.05 26.31 -12.69
N ASP A 419 6.67 26.46 -11.42
CA ASP A 419 6.98 25.50 -10.37
C ASP A 419 6.27 24.16 -10.63
N LEU A 420 5.01 24.25 -11.08
CA LEU A 420 4.25 23.09 -11.50
C LEU A 420 4.90 22.42 -12.71
N ALA A 421 5.28 23.21 -13.72
CA ALA A 421 5.94 22.74 -14.92
C ALA A 421 7.26 22.03 -14.62
N VAL A 422 8.11 22.62 -13.77
CA VAL A 422 9.38 22.02 -13.34
C VAL A 422 9.16 20.71 -12.60
N SER A 423 8.20 20.67 -11.67
CA SER A 423 7.89 19.43 -10.96
C SER A 423 7.44 18.31 -11.89
N LEU A 424 6.59 18.62 -12.85
CA LEU A 424 6.12 17.65 -13.85
C LEU A 424 7.24 17.20 -14.76
N LEU A 425 8.12 18.10 -15.16
CA LEU A 425 9.28 17.77 -15.98
C LEU A 425 10.25 16.84 -15.22
N VAL A 426 10.52 17.13 -13.96
CA VAL A 426 11.36 16.28 -13.10
C VAL A 426 10.73 14.91 -12.93
N GLU A 427 9.42 14.84 -12.70
CA GLU A 427 8.70 13.56 -12.59
C GLU A 427 8.72 12.78 -13.92
N LEU A 428 8.53 13.46 -15.04
CA LEU A 428 8.61 12.86 -16.37
C LEU A 428 10.01 12.30 -16.67
N ILE A 429 11.06 13.10 -16.42
CA ILE A 429 12.45 12.67 -16.62
C ILE A 429 12.76 11.46 -15.73
N TYR A 430 12.38 11.53 -14.46
CA TYR A 430 12.57 10.40 -13.55
C TYR A 430 11.86 9.15 -14.05
N THR A 431 10.60 9.28 -14.47
CA THR A 431 9.80 8.17 -15.02
C THR A 431 10.45 7.57 -16.26
N LEU A 432 10.91 8.42 -17.18
CA LEU A 432 11.60 7.97 -18.39
C LEU A 432 12.90 7.21 -18.09
N LEU A 433 13.66 7.67 -17.10
CA LEU A 433 14.92 7.05 -16.71
C LEU A 433 14.74 5.72 -15.96
N THR A 434 13.67 5.60 -15.19
CA THR A 434 13.51 4.48 -14.23
C THR A 434 12.44 3.48 -14.61
N ALA A 435 11.49 3.84 -15.46
CA ALA A 435 10.31 3.05 -15.78
C ALA A 435 10.07 2.84 -17.29
N ALA A 436 11.02 3.25 -18.13
CA ALA A 436 10.87 3.14 -19.58
C ALA A 436 10.66 1.70 -20.09
N ASP A 437 11.07 0.71 -19.31
CA ASP A 437 10.85 -0.72 -19.55
C ASP A 437 9.57 -1.26 -18.88
N ARG A 438 8.91 -0.48 -18.01
CA ARG A 438 7.83 -0.92 -17.12
C ARG A 438 6.50 -0.23 -17.38
N ILE A 439 6.51 0.98 -17.90
CA ILE A 439 5.32 1.73 -18.28
C ILE A 439 5.30 1.84 -19.80
N PRO A 440 4.19 1.43 -20.46
CA PRO A 440 4.02 1.69 -21.88
C PRO A 440 4.16 3.20 -22.12
N TRP A 441 4.98 3.58 -23.08
CA TRP A 441 5.22 4.99 -23.38
C TRP A 441 3.90 5.75 -23.72
N THR A 442 2.90 5.05 -24.26
CA THR A 442 1.54 5.58 -24.49
C THR A 442 0.85 6.00 -23.21
N ASP A 443 1.21 5.43 -22.07
CA ASP A 443 0.59 5.72 -20.79
C ASP A 443 1.23 6.95 -20.12
N LEU A 444 2.41 7.38 -20.55
CA LEU A 444 3.06 8.59 -20.03
C LEU A 444 2.23 9.86 -20.23
N VAL A 445 1.38 9.90 -21.27
CA VAL A 445 0.44 11.01 -21.51
C VAL A 445 -0.53 11.23 -20.32
N TYR A 446 -0.80 10.18 -19.55
CA TYR A 446 -1.67 10.25 -18.36
C TYR A 446 -0.94 10.70 -17.09
N LEU A 447 0.38 10.88 -17.12
CA LEU A 447 1.16 11.29 -15.95
C LEU A 447 0.67 12.64 -15.40
N PHE A 448 0.53 13.64 -16.27
CA PHE A 448 0.01 14.95 -15.88
C PHE A 448 -1.45 14.88 -15.39
N PRO A 449 -2.41 14.29 -16.14
CA PRO A 449 -3.76 14.09 -15.64
C PRO A 449 -3.84 13.38 -14.30
N SER A 450 -3.03 12.33 -14.08
CA SER A 450 -2.95 11.61 -12.81
C SER A 450 -2.49 12.52 -11.68
N TYR A 451 -1.42 13.28 -11.91
CA TYR A 451 -0.92 14.23 -10.94
C TYR A 451 -1.99 15.26 -10.51
N ILE A 452 -2.66 15.88 -11.46
CA ILE A 452 -3.72 16.86 -11.20
C ILE A 452 -4.88 16.21 -10.45
N PHE A 453 -5.35 15.07 -10.92
CA PHE A 453 -6.47 14.35 -10.30
C PHE A 453 -6.21 14.07 -8.81
N TYR A 454 -5.05 13.49 -8.48
CA TYR A 454 -4.72 13.17 -7.09
C TYR A 454 -4.38 14.41 -6.26
N SER A 455 -3.75 15.43 -6.84
CA SER A 455 -3.48 16.69 -6.13
C SER A 455 -4.76 17.43 -5.75
N LEU A 456 -5.79 17.37 -6.59
CA LEU A 456 -7.07 18.00 -6.30
C LEU A 456 -7.95 17.17 -5.36
N THR A 457 -7.92 15.85 -5.45
CA THR A 457 -8.85 14.99 -4.69
C THR A 457 -8.30 14.57 -3.32
N LYS A 458 -6.98 14.34 -3.21
CA LYS A 458 -6.35 13.85 -1.99
C LYS A 458 -6.64 14.72 -0.76
N PRO A 459 -6.56 16.08 -0.81
CA PRO A 459 -6.85 16.90 0.36
C PRO A 459 -8.27 16.72 0.89
N ALA A 460 -9.27 16.68 -0.01
CA ALA A 460 -10.66 16.45 0.39
C ALA A 460 -10.85 15.11 1.09
N ILE A 461 -10.27 14.05 0.53
CA ILE A 461 -10.35 12.69 1.08
C ILE A 461 -9.70 12.64 2.46
N HIS A 462 -8.49 13.19 2.62
CA HIS A 462 -7.77 13.19 3.89
C HIS A 462 -8.49 13.97 4.99
N ILE A 463 -9.01 15.16 4.67
CA ILE A 463 -9.75 15.96 5.64
C ILE A 463 -11.02 15.23 6.07
N TRP A 464 -11.82 14.75 5.12
CA TRP A 464 -13.05 14.00 5.43
C TRP A 464 -12.78 12.72 6.21
N SER A 465 -11.73 12.00 5.84
CA SER A 465 -11.35 10.75 6.51
C SER A 465 -10.93 10.96 7.97
N LEU A 466 -10.28 12.08 8.29
CA LEU A 466 -9.90 12.38 9.67
C LEU A 466 -11.15 12.59 10.54
N PHE A 467 -12.13 13.37 10.06
CA PHE A 467 -13.38 13.61 10.82
C PHE A 467 -14.28 12.37 10.89
N THR A 468 -14.10 11.41 9.99
CA THR A 468 -14.89 10.18 9.92
C THR A 468 -14.07 8.92 10.20
N MET A 469 -12.90 9.03 10.83
CA MET A 469 -11.96 7.91 11.00
C MET A 469 -12.49 6.75 11.85
N PHE A 470 -13.51 7.02 12.68
CA PHE A 470 -14.16 5.98 13.48
C PHE A 470 -15.28 5.22 12.73
N ASN A 471 -15.54 5.58 11.48
CA ASN A 471 -16.48 4.84 10.66
C ASN A 471 -15.77 3.63 10.05
N ASN A 472 -16.03 2.46 10.62
CA ASN A 472 -15.47 1.18 10.22
C ASN A 472 -16.29 0.47 9.13
N SER A 473 -17.21 1.15 8.43
CA SER A 473 -17.97 0.52 7.36
C SER A 473 -17.05 0.02 6.26
N TRP A 474 -16.99 -1.28 6.13
CA TRP A 474 -16.32 -2.00 5.06
C TRP A 474 -17.27 -2.05 3.86
N GLY A 475 -17.19 -1.07 2.96
CA GLY A 475 -17.79 -1.22 1.65
C GLY A 475 -16.76 -1.87 0.74
N ASN A 476 -16.94 -3.13 0.37
CA ASN A 476 -16.18 -3.71 -0.71
C ASN A 476 -16.53 -2.93 -1.98
N PRO A 477 -15.58 -2.25 -2.68
CA PRO A 477 -15.88 -1.56 -3.92
C PRO A 477 -16.35 -2.50 -5.03
N PHE A 478 -16.11 -3.80 -4.86
CA PHE A 478 -16.50 -4.88 -5.77
C PHE A 478 -17.77 -5.63 -5.32
N ASP A 479 -18.44 -5.20 -4.24
CA ASP A 479 -19.63 -5.85 -3.74
C ASP A 479 -20.76 -5.77 -4.79
N ARG A 480 -21.08 -6.90 -5.40
CA ARG A 480 -21.99 -7.03 -6.56
C ARG A 480 -23.46 -6.80 -6.22
N GLY A 481 -23.84 -6.93 -4.96
CA GLY A 481 -25.24 -6.87 -4.54
C GLY A 481 -25.78 -5.47 -4.28
N ALA A 482 -24.97 -4.55 -3.86
CA ALA A 482 -25.31 -3.17 -3.61
C ALA A 482 -24.11 -2.30 -3.92
N ARG A 483 -24.11 -1.62 -5.06
CA ARG A 483 -23.21 -0.46 -5.25
C ARG A 483 -23.72 0.64 -4.31
N PRO A 484 -23.26 0.72 -3.05
CA PRO A 484 -23.70 1.79 -2.19
C PRO A 484 -23.12 3.05 -2.81
N GLY A 485 -23.96 3.89 -3.40
CA GLY A 485 -23.61 5.24 -3.81
C GLY A 485 -22.94 5.97 -2.66
N LEU A 486 -22.35 7.11 -2.90
CA LEU A 486 -21.88 7.97 -1.82
C LEU A 486 -23.07 8.32 -0.91
N THR A 487 -22.83 8.44 0.39
CA THR A 487 -23.83 8.95 1.33
C THR A 487 -24.09 10.45 1.08
N MET A 488 -25.23 10.97 1.51
CA MET A 488 -25.56 12.39 1.34
C MET A 488 -24.49 13.33 1.93
N PRO A 489 -23.92 13.07 3.14
CA PRO A 489 -22.81 13.87 3.64
C PRO A 489 -21.54 13.79 2.77
N GLU A 490 -21.22 12.63 2.19
CA GLU A 490 -20.11 12.46 1.27
C GLU A 490 -20.31 13.23 -0.04
N TYR A 491 -21.55 13.20 -0.59
CA TYR A 491 -21.92 14.03 -1.75
C TYR A 491 -21.78 15.53 -1.45
N ALA A 492 -22.30 15.98 -0.30
CA ALA A 492 -22.23 17.38 0.10
C ALA A 492 -20.78 17.84 0.29
N TRP A 493 -19.94 17.01 0.90
CA TRP A 493 -18.50 17.29 1.07
C TRP A 493 -17.78 17.37 -0.26
N CYS A 494 -17.97 16.37 -1.14
CA CYS A 494 -17.36 16.36 -2.46
C CYS A 494 -17.82 17.57 -3.29
N GLY A 495 -19.14 17.89 -3.26
CA GLY A 495 -19.69 19.05 -3.95
C GLY A 495 -19.11 20.37 -3.46
N GLY A 496 -19.00 20.54 -2.13
CA GLY A 496 -18.36 21.72 -1.52
C GLY A 496 -16.89 21.85 -1.91
N TRP A 497 -16.16 20.75 -1.96
CA TRP A 497 -14.75 20.74 -2.40
C TRP A 497 -14.60 21.09 -3.89
N VAL A 498 -15.43 20.50 -4.75
CA VAL A 498 -15.45 20.85 -6.20
C VAL A 498 -15.79 22.33 -6.37
N TYR A 499 -16.78 22.84 -5.65
CA TYR A 499 -17.11 24.26 -5.68
C TYR A 499 -15.92 25.16 -5.27
N LEU A 500 -15.25 24.83 -4.15
CA LEU A 500 -14.07 25.59 -3.68
C LEU A 500 -12.94 25.59 -4.71
N THR A 501 -12.63 24.44 -5.29
CA THR A 501 -11.56 24.31 -6.29
C THR A 501 -11.90 25.04 -7.58
N LEU A 502 -13.16 25.00 -8.04
CA LEU A 502 -13.63 25.76 -9.21
C LEU A 502 -13.60 27.27 -8.95
N ALA A 503 -14.07 27.72 -7.77
CA ALA A 503 -14.02 29.13 -7.40
C ALA A 503 -12.58 29.67 -7.37
N ALA A 504 -11.64 28.90 -6.79
CA ALA A 504 -10.22 29.24 -6.80
C ALA A 504 -9.64 29.30 -8.23
N SER A 505 -9.99 28.33 -9.08
CA SER A 505 -9.54 28.26 -10.47
C SER A 505 -10.07 29.43 -11.31
N LEU A 506 -11.35 29.77 -11.17
CA LEU A 506 -11.97 30.90 -11.87
C LEU A 506 -11.38 32.22 -11.40
N LYS A 507 -11.11 32.38 -10.10
CA LYS A 507 -10.45 33.58 -9.56
C LYS A 507 -9.02 33.73 -10.11
N ALA A 508 -8.25 32.62 -10.10
CA ALA A 508 -6.89 32.61 -10.65
C ALA A 508 -6.88 32.95 -12.16
N LEU A 509 -7.85 32.42 -12.92
CA LEU A 509 -8.00 32.73 -14.34
C LEU A 509 -8.33 34.21 -14.55
N SER A 510 -9.27 34.78 -13.78
CA SER A 510 -9.64 36.18 -13.83
C SER A 510 -8.46 37.10 -13.52
N GLU A 511 -7.65 36.77 -12.50
CA GLU A 511 -6.44 37.53 -12.16
C GLU A 511 -5.39 37.46 -13.30
N SER A 512 -5.20 36.25 -13.88
CA SER A 512 -4.30 36.07 -15.02
C SER A 512 -4.74 36.87 -16.24
N MET A 513 -6.04 36.94 -16.55
CA MET A 513 -6.59 37.73 -17.65
C MET A 513 -6.41 39.23 -17.40
N ASN A 514 -6.56 39.72 -16.17
CA ASN A 514 -6.31 41.11 -15.81
C ASN A 514 -4.81 41.49 -15.87
N TYR A 515 -3.92 40.51 -15.53
CA TYR A 515 -2.47 40.65 -15.64
C TYR A 515 -2.02 40.67 -17.10
N LYS A 516 -2.70 39.95 -18.00
CA LYS A 516 -2.43 39.91 -19.44
C LYS A 516 -2.51 41.29 -20.11
N LYS A 517 -3.37 42.17 -19.63
CA LYS A 517 -3.41 43.57 -20.13
C LYS A 517 -2.15 44.35 -19.79
N ARG A 518 -1.28 43.89 -18.89
CA ARG A 518 -0.06 44.57 -18.46
C ARG A 518 1.26 44.05 -19.06
N ASN A 519 1.34 42.78 -19.50
CA ASN A 519 2.63 42.19 -19.92
C ASN A 519 2.49 41.12 -21.02
N ALA A 520 2.43 41.52 -22.27
CA ALA A 520 2.34 40.65 -23.45
C ALA A 520 3.59 39.74 -23.69
N ILE A 521 4.72 40.02 -23.03
CA ILE A 521 5.99 39.32 -23.29
C ILE A 521 6.08 37.95 -22.59
N ASN A 522 5.42 37.77 -21.44
CA ASN A 522 5.44 36.48 -20.73
C ASN A 522 4.47 35.44 -21.30
N GLU A 523 3.54 35.84 -22.15
CA GLU A 523 2.53 34.96 -22.75
C GLU A 523 3.09 33.99 -23.77
N THR A 524 4.05 34.49 -24.58
CA THR A 524 4.66 33.66 -25.65
C THR A 524 5.42 32.48 -25.07
N PHE A 525 6.02 32.65 -23.90
CA PHE A 525 6.75 31.55 -23.23
C PHE A 525 5.82 30.47 -22.67
N ALA A 526 4.76 30.87 -21.95
CA ALA A 526 3.83 29.91 -21.32
C ALA A 526 2.93 29.18 -22.32
N VAL A 527 2.52 29.86 -23.40
CA VAL A 527 1.55 29.29 -24.37
C VAL A 527 2.27 28.61 -25.56
N VAL A 528 3.48 29.03 -25.90
CA VAL A 528 4.19 28.49 -27.07
C VAL A 528 5.40 27.65 -26.68
N VAL A 529 6.25 28.12 -25.79
CA VAL A 529 7.51 27.43 -25.45
C VAL A 529 7.27 26.20 -24.59
N PHE A 530 6.37 26.29 -23.62
CA PHE A 530 6.08 25.17 -22.72
C PHE A 530 5.36 23.99 -23.42
N PRO A 531 4.28 24.21 -24.19
CA PRO A 531 3.70 23.13 -24.99
C PRO A 531 4.68 22.59 -26.04
N SER A 532 5.55 23.44 -26.59
CA SER A 532 6.56 23.02 -27.58
C SER A 532 7.66 22.19 -26.94
N LEU A 533 8.10 22.47 -25.71
CA LEU A 533 9.03 21.64 -24.95
C LEU A 533 8.40 20.30 -24.53
N LEU A 534 7.12 20.31 -24.14
CA LEU A 534 6.37 19.08 -23.89
C LEU A 534 6.21 18.24 -25.14
N ALA A 535 5.90 18.86 -26.28
CA ALA A 535 5.79 18.19 -27.57
C ALA A 535 7.14 17.64 -28.04
N LEU A 536 8.24 18.40 -27.87
CA LEU A 536 9.61 17.94 -28.17
C LEU A 536 10.05 16.83 -27.25
N GLY A 537 9.72 16.89 -25.96
CA GLY A 537 9.95 15.80 -24.99
C GLY A 537 9.16 14.55 -25.36
N ALA A 538 7.89 14.69 -25.73
CA ALA A 538 7.05 13.61 -26.20
C ALA A 538 7.54 13.01 -27.53
N ILE A 539 7.98 13.83 -28.49
CA ILE A 539 8.55 13.40 -29.77
C ILE A 539 9.90 12.70 -29.59
N SER A 540 10.74 13.19 -28.67
CA SER A 540 12.03 12.56 -28.34
C SER A 540 11.82 11.22 -27.64
N ALA A 541 10.86 11.12 -26.73
CA ALA A 541 10.44 9.88 -26.08
C ALA A 541 9.84 8.89 -27.11
N TRP A 542 9.05 9.39 -28.06
CA TRP A 542 8.53 8.62 -29.19
C TRP A 542 9.65 8.04 -30.04
N HIS A 543 10.65 8.82 -30.38
CA HIS A 543 11.77 8.36 -31.20
C HIS A 543 12.63 7.31 -30.48
N LEU A 544 12.89 7.51 -29.20
CA LEU A 544 13.58 6.53 -28.33
C LEU A 544 12.79 5.22 -28.15
N ALA A 545 11.47 5.28 -28.07
CA ALA A 545 10.61 4.10 -27.96
C ALA A 545 10.54 3.28 -29.27
N LEU A 546 10.58 3.95 -30.44
CA LEU A 546 10.58 3.30 -31.75
C LEU A 546 11.90 2.56 -32.04
N THR A 547 13.01 2.97 -31.44
CA THR A 547 14.35 2.40 -31.67
C THR A 547 14.71 1.27 -30.71
N ARG A 548 13.88 0.95 -29.71
CA ARG A 548 14.11 -0.15 -28.77
C ARG A 548 13.47 -1.47 -29.25
N PRO A 549 14.15 -2.62 -29.10
CA PRO A 549 13.55 -3.92 -29.42
C PRO A 549 12.31 -4.14 -28.52
N LYS A 550 11.19 -4.49 -29.14
CA LYS A 550 9.93 -4.84 -28.49
C LYS A 550 10.15 -6.08 -27.60
N ARG A 551 10.44 -5.93 -26.33
CA ARG A 551 10.18 -6.98 -25.35
C ARG A 551 8.67 -7.05 -25.13
N ARG A 552 8.06 -8.14 -25.57
CA ARG A 552 6.62 -8.38 -25.52
C ARG A 552 6.20 -8.56 -24.06
N TRP A 553 5.58 -7.53 -23.47
CA TRP A 553 4.90 -7.62 -22.19
C TRP A 553 3.76 -8.65 -22.18
N THR A 554 3.13 -8.86 -23.33
CA THR A 554 2.09 -9.88 -23.55
C THR A 554 2.58 -11.31 -23.34
N GLU A 555 3.88 -11.59 -23.45
CA GLU A 555 4.42 -12.92 -23.20
C GLU A 555 4.67 -13.22 -21.72
N GLN A 556 4.88 -12.19 -20.88
CA GLN A 556 5.04 -12.42 -19.45
C GLN A 556 3.70 -12.63 -18.72
N VAL A 557 2.63 -11.99 -19.16
CA VAL A 557 1.28 -12.18 -18.59
C VAL A 557 0.57 -13.34 -19.25
N GLY A 558 0.79 -13.58 -20.55
CA GLY A 558 0.20 -14.69 -21.29
C GLY A 558 0.89 -16.04 -21.07
N SER A 559 2.05 -16.08 -20.40
CA SER A 559 2.71 -17.34 -19.98
C SER A 559 2.47 -17.67 -18.49
N VAL A 560 1.71 -16.85 -17.79
CA VAL A 560 1.32 -17.05 -16.37
C VAL A 560 -0.17 -17.39 -16.27
N VAL A 561 -0.91 -17.34 -17.39
CA VAL A 561 -2.30 -17.78 -17.51
C VAL A 561 -2.36 -18.99 -18.41
#